data_20bc0ebbb075c263999a29ea2da94914
#
_entry.id   20bc0ebbb075c263999a29ea2da94914
#
_cell.length_a   1.000
_cell.length_b   1.000
_cell.length_c   1.000
_cell.angle_alpha   90.00
_cell.angle_beta   90.00
_cell.angle_gamma   90.00
#
_symmetry.space_group_name_H-M   'P 1'
#
loop_
_entity.id
_entity.type
_entity.pdbx_description
1 polymer ?
#
loop_
_entity_poly.entity_id
_entity_poly.type
_entity_poly.pdbx_seq_one_letter_code
_entity_poly.pdbx_strand_id
1 'polypeptide(L)'
;MSIALDMYQTVAIAVLVLMLGAFLRKKIHFLEKFCIPAPVIGGLLFAILTCILHGTGLADVSFDDTLKEVCMVLFFTSVGFQANLKVLKSGGKSMIVFLILVILLIVGQNFTALGLSNLLGLDPLIGMCTGSIPMVGGHGTAGAFGPVLEDLGVSGATTLCTAAATFGLVAGSLIGGPIGRRLIVKHDLLKTVVPEDDSLLVEEGKKHERHFSMYAPAVYQLVLAVGAGTVISYLLTMTGMTFPIYIGAMIVAALMRNIGEYTGKITIHMGEINDLGGICLSLFLGIAMITLKLWQLADLALPLIIMLSGQVLLMFLYSYFVVYRIMGRDYDSAVLTAGMCGFGMGATPNAMANMQAICQRYAPSVKAYLLVPLIGSLFADFLNSITITFFINML
;
A
#
# COMPACT_ATOMS: atom_id res chain seq x y z
N MET A 1 -12.21 3.66 34.18
CA MET A 1 -13.56 3.49 33.62
C MET A 1 -13.42 2.74 32.29
N SER A 2 -14.16 1.61 32.06
CA SER A 2 -14.14 0.93 30.77
C SER A 2 -15.31 1.41 29.91
N ILE A 3 -15.02 1.84 28.67
CA ILE A 3 -16.00 2.31 27.70
C ILE A 3 -15.96 1.35 26.51
N ALA A 4 -17.01 0.56 26.32
CA ALA A 4 -17.16 -0.31 25.16
C ALA A 4 -18.05 0.37 24.13
N LEU A 5 -17.54 0.57 22.94
CA LEU A 5 -18.24 1.17 21.81
C LEU A 5 -18.75 0.05 20.88
N ASP A 6 -20.02 0.14 20.51
CA ASP A 6 -20.60 -0.76 19.51
C ASP A 6 -20.10 -0.42 18.08
N MET A 7 -20.47 -1.26 17.12
CA MET A 7 -20.08 -1.11 15.72
C MET A 7 -20.46 0.27 15.14
N TYR A 8 -21.67 0.77 15.43
CA TYR A 8 -22.16 2.04 14.88
C TYR A 8 -21.41 3.24 15.49
N GLN A 9 -21.16 3.20 16.80
CA GLN A 9 -20.39 4.22 17.52
C GLN A 9 -18.94 4.23 17.04
N THR A 10 -18.33 3.06 16.87
CA THR A 10 -16.97 2.92 16.37
C THR A 10 -16.83 3.55 14.98
N VAL A 11 -17.74 3.25 14.08
CA VAL A 11 -17.73 3.81 12.71
C VAL A 11 -17.96 5.32 12.72
N ALA A 12 -18.92 5.80 13.54
CA ALA A 12 -19.18 7.24 13.65
C ALA A 12 -17.93 8.00 14.11
N ILE A 13 -17.23 7.50 15.15
CA ILE A 13 -15.97 8.09 15.62
C ILE A 13 -14.90 8.02 14.53
N ALA A 14 -14.76 6.89 13.83
CA ALA A 14 -13.81 6.76 12.73
C ALA A 14 -14.06 7.81 11.64
N VAL A 15 -15.32 8.06 11.26
CA VAL A 15 -15.68 9.10 10.28
C VAL A 15 -15.35 10.50 10.78
N LEU A 16 -15.63 10.83 12.06
CA LEU A 16 -15.24 12.12 12.62
C LEU A 16 -13.73 12.32 12.59
N VAL A 17 -12.98 11.28 12.93
CA VAL A 17 -11.51 11.27 12.88
C VAL A 17 -10.99 11.41 11.45
N LEU A 18 -11.64 10.77 10.47
CA LEU A 18 -11.35 10.95 9.04
C LEU A 18 -11.55 12.40 8.60
N MET A 19 -12.68 13.02 8.99
CA MET A 19 -12.98 14.42 8.66
C MET A 19 -11.96 15.37 9.27
N LEU A 20 -11.59 15.15 10.53
CA LEU A 20 -10.53 15.90 11.21
C LEU A 20 -9.19 15.77 10.48
N GLY A 21 -8.80 14.55 10.12
CA GLY A 21 -7.57 14.29 9.37
C GLY A 21 -7.55 14.95 7.99
N ALA A 22 -8.68 14.91 7.26
CA ALA A 22 -8.82 15.59 5.97
C ALA A 22 -8.72 17.13 6.11
N PHE A 23 -9.30 17.70 7.17
CA PHE A 23 -9.19 19.12 7.47
C PHE A 23 -7.74 19.51 7.77
N LEU A 24 -7.05 18.76 8.65
CA LEU A 24 -5.67 19.04 9.03
C LEU A 24 -4.70 18.88 7.85
N ARG A 25 -4.91 17.88 6.99
CA ARG A 25 -4.09 17.70 5.78
C ARG A 25 -4.15 18.93 4.88
N LYS A 26 -5.32 19.54 4.70
CA LYS A 26 -5.48 20.77 3.90
C LYS A 26 -4.81 22.00 4.55
N LYS A 27 -4.70 22.04 5.88
CA LYS A 27 -4.13 23.17 6.62
C LYS A 27 -2.62 23.09 6.81
N ILE A 28 -2.07 21.88 6.91
CA ILE A 28 -0.67 21.66 7.24
C ILE A 28 0.04 21.15 5.98
N HIS A 29 0.78 22.03 5.29
CA HIS A 29 1.48 21.75 4.04
C HIS A 29 2.43 20.54 4.13
N PHE A 30 3.05 20.30 5.30
CA PHE A 30 3.88 19.12 5.52
C PHE A 30 3.10 17.80 5.30
N LEU A 31 1.89 17.69 5.84
CA LEU A 31 1.06 16.49 5.72
C LEU A 31 0.59 16.24 4.28
N GLU A 32 0.28 17.30 3.57
CA GLU A 32 -0.08 17.25 2.15
C GLU A 32 1.13 16.86 1.28
N LYS A 33 2.28 17.51 1.51
CA LYS A 33 3.54 17.28 0.78
C LYS A 33 4.00 15.83 0.83
N PHE A 34 3.86 15.16 1.97
CA PHE A 34 4.24 13.76 2.14
C PHE A 34 3.09 12.78 1.87
N CYS A 35 1.98 13.25 1.30
CA CYS A 35 0.81 12.45 0.94
C CYS A 35 0.27 11.58 2.07
N ILE A 36 0.40 12.04 3.35
CA ILE A 36 -0.06 11.26 4.50
C ILE A 36 -1.59 11.11 4.43
N PRO A 37 -2.13 9.88 4.51
CA PRO A 37 -3.57 9.65 4.43
C PRO A 37 -4.33 10.34 5.58
N ALA A 38 -5.51 10.90 5.27
CA ALA A 38 -6.36 11.54 6.28
C ALA A 38 -6.70 10.61 7.47
N PRO A 39 -7.01 9.32 7.25
CA PRO A 39 -7.23 8.38 8.36
C PRO A 39 -6.07 8.31 9.35
N VAL A 40 -4.83 8.34 8.83
CA VAL A 40 -3.62 8.26 9.65
C VAL A 40 -3.43 9.51 10.49
N ILE A 41 -3.65 10.69 9.90
CA ILE A 41 -3.51 11.98 10.61
C ILE A 41 -4.50 12.07 11.75
N GLY A 42 -5.78 11.89 11.47
CA GLY A 42 -6.83 11.98 12.49
C GLY A 42 -6.75 10.83 13.50
N GLY A 43 -6.50 9.62 13.02
CA GLY A 43 -6.41 8.43 13.85
C GLY A 43 -5.23 8.46 14.82
N LEU A 44 -4.07 8.97 14.40
CA LEU A 44 -2.91 9.12 15.29
C LEU A 44 -3.20 10.12 16.44
N LEU A 45 -3.88 11.22 16.14
CA LEU A 45 -4.31 12.17 17.20
C LEU A 45 -5.26 11.49 18.17
N PHE A 46 -6.21 10.70 17.67
CA PHE A 46 -7.13 9.96 18.52
C PHE A 46 -6.41 8.87 19.33
N ALA A 47 -5.46 8.15 18.73
CA ALA A 47 -4.64 7.14 19.39
C ALA A 47 -3.75 7.75 20.50
N ILE A 48 -3.25 8.98 20.31
CA ILE A 48 -2.56 9.73 21.38
C ILE A 48 -3.52 10.04 22.51
N LEU A 49 -4.74 10.48 22.21
CA LEU A 49 -5.76 10.74 23.22
C LEU A 49 -6.08 9.47 24.03
N THR A 50 -6.33 8.34 23.37
CA THR A 50 -6.61 7.06 24.06
C THR A 50 -5.40 6.57 24.85
N CYS A 51 -4.18 6.79 24.36
CA CYS A 51 -2.94 6.49 25.08
C CYS A 51 -2.83 7.30 26.40
N ILE A 52 -3.15 8.58 26.37
CA ILE A 52 -3.17 9.44 27.57
C ILE A 52 -4.25 8.97 28.55
N LEU A 53 -5.46 8.65 28.08
CA LEU A 53 -6.55 8.17 28.93
C LEU A 53 -6.20 6.84 29.59
N HIS A 54 -5.58 5.92 28.85
CA HIS A 54 -5.08 4.65 29.37
C HIS A 54 -3.97 4.85 30.41
N GLY A 55 -2.93 5.64 30.08
CA GLY A 55 -1.78 5.87 30.94
C GLY A 55 -2.12 6.62 32.23
N THR A 56 -3.15 7.45 32.22
CA THR A 56 -3.67 8.13 33.43
C THR A 56 -4.68 7.30 34.23
N GLY A 57 -5.08 6.13 33.71
CA GLY A 57 -6.09 5.27 34.33
C GLY A 57 -7.52 5.86 34.32
N LEU A 58 -7.77 6.95 33.58
CA LEU A 58 -9.07 7.59 33.48
C LEU A 58 -10.09 6.76 32.73
N ALA A 59 -9.72 6.23 31.57
CA ALA A 59 -10.60 5.39 30.77
C ALA A 59 -9.83 4.42 29.87
N ASP A 60 -10.37 3.21 29.72
CA ASP A 60 -10.02 2.25 28.68
C ASP A 60 -11.15 2.15 27.67
N VAL A 61 -10.83 2.41 26.40
CA VAL A 61 -11.82 2.38 25.31
C VAL A 61 -11.60 1.10 24.47
N SER A 62 -12.67 0.33 24.31
CA SER A 62 -12.71 -0.82 23.41
C SER A 62 -13.67 -0.55 22.25
N PHE A 63 -13.34 -1.08 21.08
CA PHE A 63 -14.04 -0.84 19.82
C PHE A 63 -14.52 -2.15 19.21
N ASP A 64 -15.66 -2.11 18.52
CA ASP A 64 -16.14 -3.23 17.71
C ASP A 64 -15.49 -3.18 16.32
N ASP A 65 -14.77 -4.25 15.95
CA ASP A 65 -13.98 -4.36 14.74
C ASP A 65 -14.73 -4.99 13.54
N THR A 66 -15.99 -5.37 13.70
CA THR A 66 -16.76 -6.11 12.68
C THR A 66 -16.75 -5.39 11.32
N LEU A 67 -17.05 -4.08 11.30
CA LEU A 67 -17.10 -3.34 10.03
C LEU A 67 -15.70 -3.06 9.47
N LYS A 68 -14.66 -3.03 10.31
CA LYS A 68 -13.27 -2.95 9.86
C LYS A 68 -12.93 -4.13 8.95
N GLU A 69 -13.27 -5.35 9.35
CA GLU A 69 -13.04 -6.56 8.56
C GLU A 69 -13.80 -6.55 7.23
N VAL A 70 -15.08 -6.20 7.26
CA VAL A 70 -15.91 -6.10 6.04
C VAL A 70 -15.30 -5.10 5.05
N CYS A 71 -14.95 -3.91 5.52
CA CYS A 71 -14.34 -2.88 4.66
C CYS A 71 -12.97 -3.32 4.12
N MET A 72 -12.17 -4.01 4.93
CA MET A 72 -10.88 -4.57 4.52
C MET A 72 -11.04 -5.58 3.38
N VAL A 73 -11.95 -6.55 3.54
CA VAL A 73 -12.19 -7.58 2.52
C VAL A 73 -12.68 -6.96 1.22
N LEU A 74 -13.61 -6.00 1.27
CA LEU A 74 -14.11 -5.30 0.08
C LEU A 74 -13.01 -4.48 -0.61
N PHE A 75 -12.16 -3.80 0.16
CA PHE A 75 -11.00 -3.07 -0.37
C PHE A 75 -10.04 -4.02 -1.11
N PHE A 76 -9.57 -5.10 -0.48
CA PHE A 76 -8.65 -6.04 -1.14
C PHE A 76 -9.29 -6.78 -2.31
N THR A 77 -10.59 -7.00 -2.28
CA THR A 77 -11.33 -7.51 -3.43
C THR A 77 -11.27 -6.54 -4.61
N SER A 78 -11.41 -5.23 -4.35
CA SER A 78 -11.26 -4.20 -5.40
C SER A 78 -9.83 -4.18 -5.97
N VAL A 79 -8.81 -4.39 -5.13
CA VAL A 79 -7.41 -4.56 -5.57
C VAL A 79 -7.26 -5.79 -6.48
N GLY A 80 -7.93 -6.90 -6.16
CA GLY A 80 -7.95 -8.08 -7.03
C GLY A 80 -8.48 -7.78 -8.44
N PHE A 81 -9.55 -6.99 -8.57
CA PHE A 81 -10.09 -6.55 -9.86
C PHE A 81 -9.12 -5.68 -10.67
N GLN A 82 -8.13 -5.05 -10.04
CA GLN A 82 -7.12 -4.27 -10.75
C GLN A 82 -6.10 -5.14 -11.50
N ALA A 83 -5.89 -6.39 -11.10
CA ALA A 83 -4.92 -7.31 -11.70
C ALA A 83 -5.34 -7.76 -13.12
N ASN A 84 -5.01 -6.97 -14.14
CA ASN A 84 -5.36 -7.19 -15.54
C ASN A 84 -4.15 -7.64 -16.37
N LEU A 85 -4.15 -8.92 -16.77
CA LEU A 85 -3.07 -9.52 -17.57
C LEU A 85 -2.99 -8.97 -19.02
N LYS A 86 -4.11 -8.48 -19.58
CA LYS A 86 -4.13 -7.88 -20.91
C LYS A 86 -3.35 -6.55 -20.89
N VAL A 87 -3.56 -5.73 -19.87
CA VAL A 87 -2.80 -4.49 -19.66
C VAL A 87 -1.32 -4.79 -19.44
N LEU A 88 -0.99 -5.82 -18.65
CA LEU A 88 0.40 -6.25 -18.44
C LEU A 88 1.09 -6.64 -19.74
N LYS A 89 0.40 -7.35 -20.61
CA LYS A 89 0.94 -7.76 -21.91
C LYS A 89 1.12 -6.58 -22.87
N SER A 90 0.20 -5.60 -22.87
CA SER A 90 0.26 -4.43 -23.76
C SER A 90 1.42 -3.47 -23.40
N GLY A 91 1.84 -3.43 -22.13
CA GLY A 91 2.98 -2.60 -21.67
C GLY A 91 4.36 -3.11 -22.10
N GLY A 92 4.42 -4.23 -22.82
CA GLY A 92 5.62 -4.75 -23.43
C GLY A 92 6.73 -5.21 -22.46
N LYS A 93 7.95 -5.36 -22.97
CA LYS A 93 9.09 -5.89 -22.20
C LYS A 93 9.43 -5.04 -20.98
N SER A 94 9.36 -3.72 -21.10
CA SER A 94 9.71 -2.79 -20.00
C SER A 94 8.79 -2.97 -18.80
N MET A 95 7.50 -3.24 -19.02
CA MET A 95 6.52 -3.46 -17.95
C MET A 95 6.77 -4.77 -17.21
N ILE A 96 7.09 -5.84 -17.94
CA ILE A 96 7.41 -7.15 -17.34
C ILE A 96 8.71 -7.05 -16.52
N VAL A 97 9.73 -6.39 -17.05
CA VAL A 97 11.01 -6.19 -16.35
C VAL A 97 10.79 -5.36 -15.08
N PHE A 98 10.00 -4.28 -15.16
CA PHE A 98 9.71 -3.44 -14.00
C PHE A 98 8.90 -4.20 -12.94
N LEU A 99 7.92 -5.04 -13.35
CA LEU A 99 7.18 -5.92 -12.44
C LEU A 99 8.11 -6.91 -11.72
N ILE A 100 9.05 -7.54 -12.44
CA ILE A 100 10.03 -8.45 -11.84
C ILE A 100 10.88 -7.70 -10.80
N LEU A 101 11.30 -6.46 -11.11
CA LEU A 101 12.04 -5.63 -10.16
C LEU A 101 11.21 -5.30 -8.91
N VAL A 102 9.91 -5.08 -9.05
CA VAL A 102 9.02 -4.87 -7.88
C VAL A 102 8.92 -6.14 -7.03
N ILE A 103 8.77 -7.32 -7.64
CA ILE A 103 8.74 -8.59 -6.89
C ILE A 103 10.07 -8.82 -6.15
N LEU A 104 11.19 -8.57 -6.81
CA LEU A 104 12.51 -8.68 -6.17
C LEU A 104 12.70 -7.69 -5.03
N LEU A 105 12.14 -6.49 -5.14
CA LEU A 105 12.13 -5.52 -4.05
C LEU A 105 11.32 -6.04 -2.85
N ILE A 106 10.10 -6.53 -3.08
CA ILE A 106 9.22 -7.09 -2.04
C ILE A 106 9.93 -8.22 -1.29
N VAL A 107 10.52 -9.16 -2.01
CA VAL A 107 11.29 -10.28 -1.43
C VAL A 107 12.51 -9.76 -0.67
N GLY A 108 13.25 -8.81 -1.24
CA GLY A 108 14.42 -8.19 -0.63
C GLY A 108 14.09 -7.46 0.67
N GLN A 109 12.96 -6.75 0.73
CA GLN A 109 12.49 -6.08 1.93
C GLN A 109 12.18 -7.07 3.07
N ASN A 110 11.53 -8.19 2.75
CA ASN A 110 11.21 -9.21 3.75
C ASN A 110 12.49 -9.90 4.25
N PHE A 111 13.42 -10.30 3.38
CA PHE A 111 14.70 -10.86 3.82
C PHE A 111 15.53 -9.88 4.65
N THR A 112 15.54 -8.59 4.28
CA THR A 112 16.21 -7.56 5.07
C THR A 112 15.58 -7.41 6.45
N ALA A 113 14.26 -7.42 6.53
CA ALA A 113 13.52 -7.35 7.78
C ALA A 113 13.82 -8.55 8.68
N LEU A 114 13.80 -9.77 8.13
CA LEU A 114 14.13 -11.00 8.86
C LEU A 114 15.60 -11.02 9.29
N GLY A 115 16.52 -10.60 8.42
CA GLY A 115 17.93 -10.53 8.76
C GLY A 115 18.22 -9.56 9.90
N LEU A 116 17.59 -8.39 9.88
CA LEU A 116 17.77 -7.37 10.91
C LEU A 116 17.10 -7.77 12.24
N SER A 117 15.90 -8.40 12.20
CA SER A 117 15.27 -8.91 13.43
C SER A 117 16.12 -9.97 14.10
N ASN A 118 16.68 -10.92 13.33
CA ASN A 118 17.59 -11.93 13.86
C ASN A 118 18.86 -11.31 14.47
N LEU A 119 19.46 -10.30 13.80
CA LEU A 119 20.63 -9.59 14.34
C LEU A 119 20.35 -8.86 15.65
N LEU A 120 19.12 -8.40 15.85
CA LEU A 120 18.67 -7.71 17.06
C LEU A 120 18.14 -8.69 18.13
N GLY A 121 18.13 -10.00 17.85
CA GLY A 121 17.60 -11.01 18.77
C GLY A 121 16.08 -10.93 18.95
N LEU A 122 15.37 -10.40 17.95
CA LEU A 122 13.90 -10.27 17.95
C LEU A 122 13.26 -11.44 17.21
N ASP A 123 11.99 -11.70 17.53
CA ASP A 123 11.16 -12.63 16.78
C ASP A 123 11.11 -12.24 15.28
N PRO A 124 11.31 -13.19 14.35
CA PRO A 124 11.21 -12.92 12.91
C PRO A 124 9.88 -12.29 12.47
N LEU A 125 8.77 -12.62 13.12
CA LEU A 125 7.47 -12.02 12.85
C LEU A 125 7.42 -10.52 13.19
N ILE A 126 8.18 -10.06 14.21
CA ILE A 126 8.41 -8.63 14.48
C ILE A 126 9.15 -7.99 13.29
N GLY A 127 10.10 -8.73 12.70
CA GLY A 127 10.77 -8.32 11.47
C GLY A 127 9.79 -8.01 10.37
N MET A 128 8.82 -8.89 10.12
CA MET A 128 7.81 -8.69 9.09
C MET A 128 7.03 -7.38 9.24
N CYS A 129 6.88 -6.85 10.46
CA CYS A 129 6.27 -5.54 10.70
C CYS A 129 7.06 -4.36 10.09
N THR A 130 8.30 -4.57 9.64
CA THR A 130 9.13 -3.55 8.97
C THR A 130 9.49 -3.91 7.54
N GLY A 131 9.07 -5.08 7.07
CA GLY A 131 9.30 -5.59 5.71
C GLY A 131 8.36 -4.99 4.68
N SER A 132 8.03 -5.78 3.67
CA SER A 132 7.15 -5.33 2.58
C SER A 132 5.70 -5.05 3.02
N ILE A 133 5.28 -5.54 4.20
CA ILE A 133 3.96 -5.24 4.78
C ILE A 133 3.74 -3.72 4.82
N PRO A 134 4.54 -2.94 5.58
CA PRO A 134 4.38 -1.49 5.62
C PRO A 134 5.07 -0.77 4.45
N MET A 135 6.14 -1.31 3.87
CA MET A 135 6.94 -0.59 2.88
C MET A 135 6.23 -0.50 1.52
N VAL A 136 6.06 -1.62 0.81
CA VAL A 136 5.33 -1.64 -0.47
C VAL A 136 3.83 -1.58 -0.22
N GLY A 137 3.31 -2.34 0.74
CA GLY A 137 1.87 -2.43 1.02
C GLY A 137 1.28 -1.24 1.77
N GLY A 138 2.13 -0.39 2.37
CA GLY A 138 1.69 0.82 3.07
C GLY A 138 0.72 0.55 4.22
N HIS A 139 -0.12 1.55 4.53
CA HIS A 139 -1.07 1.46 5.64
C HIS A 139 -2.18 0.43 5.41
N GLY A 140 -2.58 0.19 4.14
CA GLY A 140 -3.61 -0.80 3.81
C GLY A 140 -3.19 -2.21 4.22
N THR A 141 -2.04 -2.63 3.74
CA THR A 141 -1.47 -3.95 4.05
C THR A 141 -1.05 -4.05 5.52
N ALA A 142 -0.49 -2.96 6.10
CA ALA A 142 -0.17 -2.88 7.53
C ALA A 142 -1.39 -3.13 8.42
N GLY A 143 -2.52 -2.49 8.10
CA GLY A 143 -3.77 -2.69 8.85
C GLY A 143 -4.39 -4.07 8.66
N ALA A 144 -4.15 -4.73 7.52
CA ALA A 144 -4.67 -6.06 7.24
C ALA A 144 -3.83 -7.18 7.86
N PHE A 145 -2.51 -7.10 7.73
CA PHE A 145 -1.61 -8.14 8.26
C PHE A 145 -1.21 -7.91 9.72
N GLY A 146 -1.32 -6.68 10.24
CA GLY A 146 -1.05 -6.39 11.64
C GLY A 146 -1.84 -7.28 12.60
N PRO A 147 -3.18 -7.36 12.50
CA PRO A 147 -3.98 -8.29 13.31
C PRO A 147 -3.59 -9.75 13.12
N VAL A 148 -3.28 -10.18 11.90
CA VAL A 148 -2.82 -11.57 11.63
C VAL A 148 -1.53 -11.87 12.40
N LEU A 149 -0.58 -10.93 12.44
CA LEU A 149 0.65 -11.09 13.22
C LEU A 149 0.38 -11.05 14.74
N GLU A 150 -0.62 -10.29 15.19
CA GLU A 150 -1.06 -10.29 16.59
C GLU A 150 -1.66 -11.63 16.99
N ASP A 151 -2.47 -12.26 16.13
CA ASP A 151 -3.02 -13.61 16.33
C ASP A 151 -1.91 -14.68 16.37
N LEU A 152 -0.78 -14.44 15.68
CA LEU A 152 0.41 -15.29 15.74
C LEU A 152 1.34 -14.98 16.93
N GLY A 153 0.94 -14.07 17.82
CA GLY A 153 1.62 -13.79 19.09
C GLY A 153 2.47 -12.51 19.12
N VAL A 154 2.51 -11.71 18.05
CA VAL A 154 3.27 -10.44 18.03
C VAL A 154 2.44 -9.31 18.63
N SER A 155 2.60 -9.06 19.92
CA SER A 155 1.88 -7.96 20.59
C SER A 155 2.16 -6.60 19.94
N GLY A 156 1.11 -5.86 19.56
CA GLY A 156 1.20 -4.54 18.97
C GLY A 156 1.68 -4.51 17.52
N ALA A 157 1.61 -5.63 16.80
CA ALA A 157 2.03 -5.70 15.40
C ALA A 157 1.29 -4.70 14.50
N THR A 158 -0.01 -4.49 14.70
CA THR A 158 -0.80 -3.49 13.96
C THR A 158 -0.22 -2.09 14.14
N THR A 159 0.16 -1.74 15.37
CA THR A 159 0.75 -0.44 15.69
C THR A 159 2.16 -0.31 15.11
N LEU A 160 2.98 -1.37 15.19
CA LEU A 160 4.33 -1.42 14.60
C LEU A 160 4.28 -1.24 13.07
N CYS A 161 3.46 -2.03 12.38
CA CYS A 161 3.29 -1.96 10.93
C CYS A 161 2.82 -0.57 10.48
N THR A 162 1.89 0.04 11.22
CA THR A 162 1.36 1.37 10.90
C THR A 162 2.39 2.48 11.10
N ALA A 163 3.16 2.42 12.19
CA ALA A 163 4.26 3.35 12.42
C ALA A 163 5.34 3.22 11.34
N ALA A 164 5.68 1.99 10.96
CA ALA A 164 6.61 1.70 9.88
C ALA A 164 6.11 2.22 8.52
N ALA A 165 4.82 2.06 8.20
CA ALA A 165 4.21 2.58 6.98
C ALA A 165 4.25 4.12 6.93
N THR A 166 3.98 4.79 8.05
CA THR A 166 4.07 6.25 8.15
C THR A 166 5.50 6.73 7.92
N PHE A 167 6.47 6.07 8.54
CA PHE A 167 7.89 6.34 8.31
C PHE A 167 8.27 6.13 6.84
N GLY A 168 7.81 5.03 6.24
CA GLY A 168 8.06 4.69 4.84
C GLY A 168 7.57 5.78 3.88
N LEU A 169 6.36 6.31 4.07
CA LEU A 169 5.82 7.41 3.27
C LEU A 169 6.74 8.63 3.28
N VAL A 170 7.21 9.04 4.45
CA VAL A 170 8.10 10.19 4.60
C VAL A 170 9.46 9.90 3.97
N ALA A 171 10.07 8.76 4.29
CA ALA A 171 11.37 8.38 3.80
C ALA A 171 11.39 8.21 2.26
N GLY A 172 10.39 7.52 1.69
CA GLY A 172 10.27 7.32 0.25
C GLY A 172 10.14 8.63 -0.53
N SER A 173 9.40 9.61 0.03
CA SER A 173 9.29 10.96 -0.56
C SER A 173 10.60 11.76 -0.46
N LEU A 174 11.37 11.56 0.62
CA LEU A 174 12.62 12.28 0.82
C LEU A 174 13.75 11.77 -0.07
N ILE A 175 13.83 10.46 -0.33
CA ILE A 175 14.96 9.86 -1.06
C ILE A 175 14.76 9.82 -2.58
N GLY A 176 13.52 9.72 -3.07
CA GLY A 176 13.24 9.50 -4.49
C GLY A 176 13.71 10.65 -5.37
N GLY A 177 13.35 11.88 -5.07
CA GLY A 177 13.76 13.07 -5.80
C GLY A 177 15.28 13.24 -5.87
N PRO A 178 16.01 13.23 -4.73
CA PRO A 178 17.47 13.32 -4.71
C PRO A 178 18.18 12.20 -5.48
N ILE A 179 17.70 10.95 -5.42
CA ILE A 179 18.28 9.82 -6.17
C ILE A 179 18.13 10.06 -7.67
N GLY A 180 16.92 10.36 -8.16
CA GLY A 180 16.67 10.63 -9.57
C GLY A 180 17.49 11.82 -10.08
N ARG A 181 17.51 12.92 -9.34
CA ARG A 181 18.35 14.08 -9.66
C ARG A 181 19.84 13.74 -9.75
N ARG A 182 20.37 12.98 -8.78
CA ARG A 182 21.77 12.57 -8.77
C ARG A 182 22.13 11.74 -10.01
N LEU A 183 21.24 10.81 -10.41
CA LEU A 183 21.43 10.00 -11.61
C LEU A 183 21.46 10.87 -12.86
N ILE A 184 20.50 11.78 -13.02
CA ILE A 184 20.39 12.68 -14.18
C ILE A 184 21.63 13.54 -14.32
N VAL A 185 22.06 14.18 -13.25
CA VAL A 185 23.21 15.11 -13.29
C VAL A 185 24.53 14.36 -13.46
N LYS A 186 24.73 13.24 -12.73
CA LYS A 186 25.99 12.48 -12.77
C LYS A 186 26.25 11.86 -14.15
N HIS A 187 25.20 11.43 -14.84
CA HIS A 187 25.32 10.72 -16.11
C HIS A 187 24.90 11.56 -17.32
N ASP A 188 24.62 12.87 -17.14
CA ASP A 188 24.22 13.80 -18.19
C ASP A 188 23.04 13.27 -19.04
N LEU A 189 22.01 12.72 -18.34
CA LEU A 189 20.93 11.96 -18.99
C LEU A 189 19.95 12.82 -19.80
N LEU A 190 20.01 14.15 -19.71
CA LEU A 190 19.18 15.03 -20.54
C LEU A 190 19.44 14.84 -22.04
N LYS A 191 20.62 14.35 -22.42
CA LYS A 191 20.95 14.00 -23.79
C LYS A 191 20.21 12.75 -24.30
N THR A 192 19.65 11.95 -23.40
CA THR A 192 18.92 10.71 -23.72
C THR A 192 17.41 10.92 -23.74
N VAL A 193 16.94 12.14 -23.52
CA VAL A 193 15.50 12.47 -23.60
C VAL A 193 15.04 12.32 -25.04
N VAL A 194 14.11 11.38 -25.25
CA VAL A 194 13.42 11.21 -26.53
C VAL A 194 12.22 12.15 -26.51
N PRO A 195 12.03 13.02 -27.53
CA PRO A 195 10.80 13.77 -27.67
C PRO A 195 9.65 12.78 -27.85
N GLU A 196 8.84 12.59 -26.83
CA GLU A 196 7.64 11.74 -26.87
C GLU A 196 6.42 12.61 -27.14
N ASP A 197 5.46 12.06 -27.86
CA ASP A 197 4.20 12.74 -28.16
C ASP A 197 3.34 12.75 -26.89
N ASP A 198 3.13 13.93 -26.31
CA ASP A 198 2.32 14.14 -25.10
C ASP A 198 0.84 13.72 -25.27
N SER A 199 0.42 13.38 -26.49
CA SER A 199 -0.94 12.92 -26.78
C SER A 199 -1.33 11.66 -26.02
N LEU A 200 -0.37 10.80 -25.67
CA LEU A 200 -0.59 9.56 -24.89
C LEU A 200 -0.96 9.85 -23.43
N LEU A 201 -0.53 10.97 -22.86
CA LEU A 201 -0.90 11.38 -21.50
C LEU A 201 -2.33 11.97 -21.44
N VAL A 202 -2.85 12.44 -22.58
CA VAL A 202 -4.18 13.05 -22.67
C VAL A 202 -5.29 12.00 -22.76
N GLU A 203 -5.01 10.79 -23.24
CA GLU A 203 -6.02 9.71 -23.33
C GLU A 203 -6.43 9.13 -21.96
N GLU A 204 -5.53 9.11 -20.95
CA GLU A 204 -5.91 8.73 -19.58
C GLU A 204 -6.86 9.73 -18.90
N GLY A 205 -6.96 10.95 -19.44
CA GLY A 205 -7.84 12.01 -18.92
C GLY A 205 -9.30 11.91 -19.38
N LYS A 206 -9.72 10.93 -20.18
CA LYS A 206 -11.15 10.71 -20.46
C LYS A 206 -11.86 10.37 -19.16
N LYS A 207 -12.51 11.38 -18.55
CA LYS A 207 -13.38 11.19 -17.38
C LYS A 207 -14.41 10.12 -17.74
N HIS A 208 -14.25 8.95 -17.17
CA HIS A 208 -15.31 7.94 -17.19
C HIS A 208 -16.56 8.58 -16.59
N GLU A 209 -17.62 8.77 -17.41
CA GLU A 209 -18.89 9.28 -16.90
C GLU A 209 -19.46 8.24 -15.94
N ARG A 210 -19.47 8.60 -14.66
CA ARG A 210 -19.96 7.75 -13.58
C ARG A 210 -21.47 7.92 -13.52
N HIS A 211 -22.19 6.85 -13.84
CA HIS A 211 -23.63 6.82 -13.71
C HIS A 211 -24.02 6.04 -12.46
N PHE A 212 -24.98 6.57 -11.69
CA PHE A 212 -25.50 5.90 -10.48
C PHE A 212 -25.92 4.46 -10.75
N SER A 213 -26.50 4.19 -11.93
CA SER A 213 -26.91 2.86 -12.37
C SER A 213 -25.79 1.81 -12.45
N MET A 214 -24.51 2.24 -12.51
CA MET A 214 -23.34 1.35 -12.61
C MET A 214 -22.83 0.89 -11.23
N TYR A 215 -23.18 1.60 -10.14
CA TYR A 215 -22.75 1.22 -8.79
C TYR A 215 -23.39 -0.07 -8.29
N ALA A 216 -24.68 -0.32 -8.59
CA ALA A 216 -25.32 -1.56 -8.16
C ALA A 216 -24.65 -2.82 -8.77
N PRO A 217 -24.41 -2.89 -10.11
CA PRO A 217 -23.62 -3.97 -10.69
C PRO A 217 -22.22 -4.10 -10.10
N ALA A 218 -21.52 -2.99 -9.83
CA ALA A 218 -20.20 -3.02 -9.21
C ALA A 218 -20.21 -3.61 -7.80
N VAL A 219 -21.19 -3.23 -6.97
CA VAL A 219 -21.40 -3.82 -5.65
C VAL A 219 -21.67 -5.31 -5.76
N TYR A 220 -22.53 -5.74 -6.70
CA TYR A 220 -22.82 -7.16 -6.90
C TYR A 220 -21.56 -7.94 -7.31
N GLN A 221 -20.73 -7.39 -8.18
CA GLN A 221 -19.46 -8.01 -8.58
C GLN A 221 -18.52 -8.16 -7.38
N LEU A 222 -18.37 -7.12 -6.53
CA LEU A 222 -17.58 -7.18 -5.31
C LEU A 222 -18.12 -8.26 -4.34
N VAL A 223 -19.42 -8.24 -4.05
CA VAL A 223 -20.03 -9.18 -3.10
C VAL A 223 -19.92 -10.63 -3.61
N LEU A 224 -20.15 -10.87 -4.91
CA LEU A 224 -19.98 -12.20 -5.50
C LEU A 224 -18.51 -12.66 -5.43
N ALA A 225 -17.56 -11.78 -5.69
CA ALA A 225 -16.15 -12.10 -5.57
C ALA A 225 -15.75 -12.41 -4.11
N VAL A 226 -16.30 -11.67 -3.13
CA VAL A 226 -16.10 -11.97 -1.71
C VAL A 226 -16.70 -13.34 -1.36
N GLY A 227 -17.97 -13.58 -1.71
CA GLY A 227 -18.63 -14.84 -1.38
C GLY A 227 -17.95 -16.07 -1.98
N ALA A 228 -17.59 -16.02 -3.27
CA ALA A 228 -16.83 -17.10 -3.89
C ALA A 228 -15.40 -17.20 -3.32
N GLY A 229 -14.81 -16.06 -2.96
CA GLY A 229 -13.47 -15.97 -2.39
C GLY A 229 -13.34 -16.60 -1.01
N THR A 230 -14.38 -16.52 -0.17
CA THR A 230 -14.38 -17.20 1.14
C THR A 230 -14.26 -18.72 0.97
N VAL A 231 -14.87 -19.30 -0.06
CA VAL A 231 -14.74 -20.74 -0.38
C VAL A 231 -13.30 -21.05 -0.79
N ILE A 232 -12.67 -20.20 -1.61
CA ILE A 232 -11.26 -20.38 -2.00
C ILE A 232 -10.35 -20.24 -0.79
N SER A 233 -10.55 -19.22 0.08
CA SER A 233 -9.77 -19.09 1.32
C SER A 233 -9.91 -20.32 2.21
N TYR A 234 -11.11 -20.87 2.34
CA TYR A 234 -11.34 -22.11 3.09
C TYR A 234 -10.55 -23.30 2.49
N LEU A 235 -10.57 -23.46 1.17
CA LEU A 235 -9.81 -24.51 0.50
C LEU A 235 -8.29 -24.31 0.67
N LEU A 236 -7.81 -23.07 0.68
CA LEU A 236 -6.40 -22.76 0.92
C LEU A 236 -6.00 -23.09 2.36
N THR A 237 -6.82 -22.80 3.36
CA THR A 237 -6.51 -23.14 4.76
C THR A 237 -6.45 -24.67 5.00
N MET A 238 -7.14 -25.47 4.18
CA MET A 238 -7.02 -26.93 4.25
C MET A 238 -5.63 -27.44 3.87
N THR A 239 -4.78 -26.62 3.25
CA THR A 239 -3.36 -26.95 2.98
C THR A 239 -2.48 -26.90 4.23
N GLY A 240 -3.02 -26.47 5.39
CA GLY A 240 -2.28 -26.27 6.64
C GLY A 240 -1.55 -24.93 6.72
N MET A 241 -1.71 -24.05 5.71
CA MET A 241 -1.14 -22.72 5.68
C MET A 241 -2.16 -21.67 6.15
N THR A 242 -1.69 -20.62 6.82
CA THR A 242 -2.52 -19.50 7.26
C THR A 242 -2.74 -18.52 6.11
N PHE A 243 -3.98 -18.39 5.66
CA PHE A 243 -4.37 -17.42 4.63
C PHE A 243 -5.40 -16.45 5.19
N PRO A 244 -5.14 -15.12 5.14
CA PRO A 244 -6.18 -14.12 5.42
C PRO A 244 -7.39 -14.28 4.48
N ILE A 245 -8.59 -14.02 4.99
CA ILE A 245 -9.87 -14.24 4.29
C ILE A 245 -9.91 -13.50 2.94
N TYR A 246 -9.34 -12.31 2.86
CA TYR A 246 -9.36 -11.49 1.65
C TYR A 246 -8.49 -12.04 0.51
N ILE A 247 -7.54 -12.94 0.77
CA ILE A 247 -6.69 -13.53 -0.29
C ILE A 247 -7.54 -14.29 -1.32
N GLY A 248 -8.46 -15.13 -0.87
CA GLY A 248 -9.37 -15.82 -1.78
C GLY A 248 -10.27 -14.87 -2.55
N ALA A 249 -10.81 -13.84 -1.91
CA ALA A 249 -11.64 -12.83 -2.57
C ALA A 249 -10.85 -12.05 -3.63
N MET A 250 -9.61 -11.71 -3.33
CA MET A 250 -8.69 -11.04 -4.25
C MET A 250 -8.36 -11.92 -5.48
N ILE A 251 -8.13 -13.23 -5.27
CA ILE A 251 -7.89 -14.20 -6.36
C ILE A 251 -9.13 -14.32 -7.25
N VAL A 252 -10.34 -14.48 -6.66
CA VAL A 252 -11.59 -14.56 -7.44
C VAL A 252 -11.82 -13.29 -8.26
N ALA A 253 -11.61 -12.12 -7.66
CA ALA A 253 -11.75 -10.84 -8.34
C ALA A 253 -10.78 -10.73 -9.53
N ALA A 254 -9.52 -11.13 -9.37
CA ALA A 254 -8.54 -11.18 -10.44
C ALA A 254 -8.97 -12.15 -11.56
N LEU A 255 -9.51 -13.32 -11.23
CA LEU A 255 -10.05 -14.27 -12.19
C LEU A 255 -11.26 -13.68 -12.94
N MET A 256 -12.23 -13.09 -12.23
CA MET A 256 -13.40 -12.45 -12.84
C MET A 256 -12.98 -11.35 -13.80
N ARG A 257 -12.00 -10.50 -13.42
CA ARG A 257 -11.46 -9.44 -14.25
C ARG A 257 -10.89 -9.99 -15.55
N ASN A 258 -10.01 -10.98 -15.45
CA ASN A 258 -9.32 -11.52 -16.63
C ASN A 258 -10.25 -12.34 -17.54
N ILE A 259 -11.20 -13.10 -16.97
CA ILE A 259 -12.22 -13.82 -17.74
C ILE A 259 -13.14 -12.81 -18.46
N GLY A 260 -13.58 -11.76 -17.79
CA GLY A 260 -14.39 -10.70 -18.39
C GLY A 260 -13.68 -10.04 -19.58
N GLU A 261 -12.42 -9.66 -19.42
CA GLU A 261 -11.60 -9.06 -20.49
C GLU A 261 -11.33 -10.03 -21.67
N TYR A 262 -11.17 -11.31 -21.39
CA TYR A 262 -10.86 -12.30 -22.44
C TYR A 262 -12.10 -12.73 -23.21
N THR A 263 -13.24 -12.87 -22.54
CA THR A 263 -14.49 -13.35 -23.15
C THR A 263 -15.35 -12.24 -23.73
N GLY A 264 -15.20 -11.01 -23.23
CA GLY A 264 -16.05 -9.87 -23.56
C GLY A 264 -17.52 -10.02 -23.12
N LYS A 265 -17.84 -11.10 -22.36
CA LYS A 265 -19.23 -11.41 -21.93
C LYS A 265 -19.61 -10.74 -20.62
N ILE A 266 -18.63 -10.38 -19.78
CA ILE A 266 -18.84 -9.78 -18.48
C ILE A 266 -18.20 -8.39 -18.50
N THR A 267 -19.03 -7.35 -18.36
CA THR A 267 -18.55 -5.98 -18.20
C THR A 267 -18.17 -5.76 -16.75
N ILE A 268 -16.91 -5.42 -16.50
CA ILE A 268 -16.40 -5.06 -15.17
C ILE A 268 -16.43 -3.55 -15.01
N HIS A 269 -17.14 -3.07 -14.01
CA HIS A 269 -17.32 -1.64 -13.72
C HIS A 269 -16.17 -1.09 -12.86
N MET A 270 -14.96 -1.01 -13.46
CA MET A 270 -13.73 -0.69 -12.71
C MET A 270 -13.73 0.68 -12.04
N GLY A 271 -14.36 1.70 -12.66
CA GLY A 271 -14.46 3.03 -12.07
C GLY A 271 -15.18 3.01 -10.73
N GLU A 272 -16.36 2.38 -10.72
CA GLU A 272 -17.22 2.25 -9.56
C GLU A 272 -16.64 1.28 -8.52
N ILE A 273 -16.01 0.19 -8.94
CA ILE A 273 -15.27 -0.73 -8.05
C ILE A 273 -14.15 0.00 -7.32
N ASN A 274 -13.38 0.83 -8.02
CA ASN A 274 -12.28 1.60 -7.42
C ASN A 274 -12.81 2.65 -6.43
N ASP A 275 -13.94 3.31 -6.74
CA ASP A 275 -14.56 4.27 -5.83
C ASP A 275 -15.02 3.59 -4.54
N LEU A 276 -15.73 2.46 -4.66
CA LEU A 276 -16.19 1.66 -3.53
C LEU A 276 -15.00 1.14 -2.70
N GLY A 277 -13.97 0.62 -3.38
CA GLY A 277 -12.72 0.20 -2.74
C GLY A 277 -12.05 1.33 -1.97
N GLY A 278 -11.99 2.54 -2.53
CA GLY A 278 -11.43 3.73 -1.89
C GLY A 278 -12.22 4.18 -0.65
N ILE A 279 -13.56 4.09 -0.69
CA ILE A 279 -14.42 4.35 0.48
C ILE A 279 -14.16 3.30 1.56
N CYS A 280 -14.16 2.02 1.18
CA CYS A 280 -13.89 0.91 2.10
C CYS A 280 -12.48 1.03 2.72
N LEU A 281 -11.45 1.38 1.94
CA LEU A 281 -10.10 1.64 2.44
C LEU A 281 -10.10 2.75 3.49
N SER A 282 -10.79 3.85 3.22
CA SER A 282 -10.83 5.00 4.13
C SER A 282 -11.49 4.64 5.47
N LEU A 283 -12.61 3.91 5.44
CA LEU A 283 -13.31 3.44 6.64
C LEU A 283 -12.47 2.42 7.40
N PHE A 284 -11.94 1.42 6.69
CA PHE A 284 -11.05 0.41 7.24
C PHE A 284 -9.86 1.03 7.98
N LEU A 285 -9.14 1.95 7.30
CA LEU A 285 -8.01 2.65 7.92
C LEU A 285 -8.46 3.56 9.08
N GLY A 286 -9.60 4.24 8.97
CA GLY A 286 -10.15 5.06 10.03
C GLY A 286 -10.36 4.27 11.31
N ILE A 287 -11.03 3.09 11.21
CA ILE A 287 -11.27 2.21 12.34
C ILE A 287 -9.94 1.63 12.86
N ALA A 288 -9.08 1.13 11.98
CA ALA A 288 -7.79 0.57 12.35
C ALA A 288 -6.89 1.59 13.10
N MET A 289 -6.95 2.88 12.73
CA MET A 289 -6.14 3.92 13.37
C MET A 289 -6.65 4.33 14.75
N ILE A 290 -7.96 4.37 14.99
CA ILE A 290 -8.51 4.72 16.31
C ILE A 290 -8.30 3.59 17.34
N THR A 291 -8.08 2.34 16.88
CA THR A 291 -7.84 1.17 17.73
C THR A 291 -6.36 0.98 18.11
N LEU A 292 -5.43 1.83 17.62
CA LEU A 292 -4.00 1.69 17.88
C LEU A 292 -3.66 1.86 19.36
N LYS A 293 -2.84 0.94 19.88
CA LYS A 293 -2.35 0.92 21.26
C LYS A 293 -0.90 1.42 21.31
N LEU A 294 -0.69 2.74 21.25
CA LEU A 294 0.64 3.35 21.13
C LEU A 294 1.59 3.01 22.30
N TRP A 295 1.07 2.69 23.47
CA TRP A 295 1.88 2.28 24.63
C TRP A 295 2.64 0.97 24.39
N GLN A 296 2.23 0.15 23.42
CA GLN A 296 2.91 -1.11 23.06
C GLN A 296 4.21 -0.91 22.25
N LEU A 297 4.45 0.32 21.74
CA LEU A 297 5.63 0.63 20.93
C LEU A 297 6.87 1.00 21.75
N ALA A 298 6.73 1.32 23.02
CA ALA A 298 7.80 1.91 23.80
C ALA A 298 9.09 1.08 23.83
N ASP A 299 8.96 -0.23 24.04
CA ASP A 299 10.10 -1.15 24.16
C ASP A 299 10.76 -1.49 22.82
N LEU A 300 10.06 -1.27 21.70
CA LEU A 300 10.52 -1.59 20.35
C LEU A 300 10.99 -0.36 19.55
N ALA A 301 11.00 0.84 20.16
CA ALA A 301 11.30 2.07 19.44
C ALA A 301 12.70 2.08 18.81
N LEU A 302 13.74 1.69 19.56
CA LEU A 302 15.12 1.65 19.04
C LEU A 302 15.33 0.54 17.99
N PRO A 303 14.91 -0.72 18.20
CA PRO A 303 14.92 -1.74 17.17
C PRO A 303 14.19 -1.30 15.89
N LEU A 304 13.02 -0.68 16.01
CA LEU A 304 12.23 -0.20 14.89
C LEU A 304 13.01 0.82 14.03
N ILE A 305 13.67 1.79 14.66
CA ILE A 305 14.50 2.78 13.95
C ILE A 305 15.63 2.10 13.16
N ILE A 306 16.32 1.12 13.75
CA ILE A 306 17.40 0.39 13.10
C ILE A 306 16.87 -0.37 11.88
N MET A 307 15.78 -1.12 12.05
CA MET A 307 15.18 -1.92 10.98
C MET A 307 14.66 -1.04 9.85
N LEU A 308 13.99 0.05 10.15
CA LEU A 308 13.52 1.01 9.14
C LEU A 308 14.66 1.73 8.43
N SER A 309 15.76 2.06 9.12
CA SER A 309 16.97 2.60 8.50
C SER A 309 17.60 1.59 7.52
N GLY A 310 17.56 0.31 7.85
CA GLY A 310 17.96 -0.78 6.96
C GLY A 310 17.10 -0.86 5.69
N GLN A 311 15.79 -0.67 5.81
CA GLN A 311 14.89 -0.60 4.65
C GLN A 311 15.18 0.61 3.75
N VAL A 312 15.48 1.78 4.33
CA VAL A 312 15.89 2.97 3.57
C VAL A 312 17.19 2.70 2.81
N LEU A 313 18.17 2.07 3.47
CA LEU A 313 19.44 1.71 2.84
C LEU A 313 19.24 0.71 1.70
N LEU A 314 18.44 -0.34 1.93
CA LEU A 314 18.07 -1.29 0.88
C LEU A 314 17.44 -0.57 -0.30
N MET A 315 16.46 0.28 -0.05
CA MET A 315 15.76 1.02 -1.10
C MET A 315 16.69 1.90 -1.90
N PHE A 316 17.59 2.61 -1.23
CA PHE A 316 18.61 3.43 -1.89
C PHE A 316 19.53 2.60 -2.79
N LEU A 317 20.11 1.52 -2.25
CA LEU A 317 21.03 0.65 -2.99
C LEU A 317 20.31 -0.04 -4.16
N TYR A 318 19.12 -0.58 -3.90
CA TYR A 318 18.34 -1.25 -4.92
C TYR A 318 17.93 -0.33 -6.07
N SER A 319 17.39 0.83 -5.76
CA SER A 319 16.96 1.80 -6.77
C SER A 319 18.13 2.33 -7.57
N TYR A 320 19.22 2.74 -6.91
CA TYR A 320 20.35 3.36 -7.55
C TYR A 320 21.19 2.39 -8.40
N PHE A 321 21.42 1.16 -7.90
CA PHE A 321 22.33 0.21 -8.55
C PHE A 321 21.62 -0.84 -9.40
N VAL A 322 20.39 -1.22 -9.05
CA VAL A 322 19.66 -2.29 -9.75
C VAL A 322 18.64 -1.72 -10.73
N VAL A 323 17.64 -0.97 -10.22
CA VAL A 323 16.54 -0.46 -11.04
C VAL A 323 17.04 0.42 -12.18
N TYR A 324 17.84 1.43 -11.88
CA TYR A 324 18.40 2.33 -12.87
C TYR A 324 19.17 1.59 -13.97
N ARG A 325 19.99 0.59 -13.60
CA ARG A 325 20.81 -0.14 -14.56
C ARG A 325 20.00 -1.09 -15.45
N ILE A 326 19.02 -1.77 -14.89
CA ILE A 326 18.22 -2.76 -15.62
C ILE A 326 17.19 -2.09 -16.52
N MET A 327 16.66 -0.94 -16.11
CA MET A 327 15.63 -0.23 -16.88
C MET A 327 16.15 0.56 -18.08
N GLY A 328 17.49 0.63 -18.29
CA GLY A 328 18.06 1.18 -19.53
C GLY A 328 19.16 2.23 -19.36
N ARG A 329 19.41 2.76 -18.14
CA ARG A 329 20.42 3.81 -17.83
C ARG A 329 20.17 5.12 -18.59
N ASP A 330 18.94 5.39 -18.94
CA ASP A 330 18.49 6.60 -19.64
C ASP A 330 17.73 7.54 -18.67
N TYR A 331 17.21 8.63 -19.21
CA TYR A 331 16.42 9.59 -18.44
C TYR A 331 15.18 8.95 -17.81
N ASP A 332 14.43 8.14 -18.59
CA ASP A 332 13.25 7.45 -18.11
C ASP A 332 13.55 6.50 -16.95
N SER A 333 14.68 5.80 -17.01
CA SER A 333 15.14 4.93 -15.93
C SER A 333 15.42 5.69 -14.65
N ALA A 334 15.94 6.92 -14.73
CA ALA A 334 16.14 7.77 -13.55
C ALA A 334 14.81 8.24 -12.94
N VAL A 335 13.83 8.57 -13.77
CA VAL A 335 12.47 8.94 -13.32
C VAL A 335 11.75 7.72 -12.72
N LEU A 336 11.82 6.55 -13.36
CA LEU A 336 11.30 5.28 -12.84
C LEU A 336 11.92 4.91 -11.48
N THR A 337 13.23 5.14 -11.33
CA THR A 337 13.94 4.91 -10.06
C THR A 337 13.40 5.78 -8.94
N ALA A 338 13.13 7.06 -9.23
CA ALA A 338 12.51 7.97 -8.25
C ALA A 338 11.06 7.55 -7.91
N GLY A 339 10.30 7.13 -8.91
CA GLY A 339 8.95 6.59 -8.71
C GLY A 339 8.95 5.34 -7.85
N MET A 340 9.87 4.40 -8.10
CA MET A 340 10.00 3.18 -7.29
C MET A 340 10.31 3.48 -5.83
N CYS A 341 11.15 4.47 -5.52
CA CYS A 341 11.38 4.89 -4.12
C CYS A 341 10.08 5.33 -3.44
N GLY A 342 9.19 5.99 -4.17
CA GLY A 342 7.92 6.48 -3.63
C GLY A 342 6.95 5.36 -3.29
N PHE A 343 6.64 4.45 -4.21
CA PHE A 343 5.70 3.37 -3.93
C PHE A 343 6.35 2.18 -3.20
N GLY A 344 7.64 1.95 -3.38
CA GLY A 344 8.36 0.86 -2.71
C GLY A 344 8.61 1.09 -1.22
N MET A 345 8.39 2.31 -0.72
CA MET A 345 8.43 2.65 0.70
C MET A 345 7.19 3.40 1.18
N GLY A 346 6.15 3.48 0.39
CA GLY A 346 5.02 4.31 0.79
C GLY A 346 3.74 3.99 0.02
N ALA A 347 3.51 4.72 -1.06
CA ALA A 347 2.30 4.59 -1.85
C ALA A 347 2.48 5.16 -3.26
N THR A 348 1.60 4.77 -4.19
CA THR A 348 1.60 5.30 -5.57
C THR A 348 1.53 6.82 -5.65
N PRO A 349 0.76 7.57 -4.82
CA PRO A 349 0.82 9.03 -4.82
C PRO A 349 2.21 9.61 -4.53
N ASN A 350 2.99 8.99 -3.65
CA ASN A 350 4.37 9.42 -3.37
C ASN A 350 5.28 9.19 -4.58
N ALA A 351 5.09 8.07 -5.28
CA ALA A 351 5.79 7.81 -6.53
C ALA A 351 5.51 8.90 -7.57
N MET A 352 4.23 9.25 -7.74
CA MET A 352 3.81 10.31 -8.65
C MET A 352 4.41 11.67 -8.27
N ALA A 353 4.42 12.02 -6.98
CA ALA A 353 5.02 13.26 -6.50
C ALA A 353 6.54 13.32 -6.76
N ASN A 354 7.25 12.21 -6.52
CA ASN A 354 8.69 12.11 -6.82
C ASN A 354 8.99 12.28 -8.32
N MET A 355 8.23 11.61 -9.17
CA MET A 355 8.37 11.71 -10.63
C MET A 355 8.02 13.12 -11.11
N GLN A 356 6.94 13.71 -10.62
CA GLN A 356 6.51 15.04 -10.98
C GLN A 356 7.56 16.10 -10.61
N ALA A 357 8.17 16.00 -9.44
CA ALA A 357 9.23 16.92 -9.01
C ALA A 357 10.45 16.90 -9.95
N ILE A 358 10.78 15.73 -10.51
CA ILE A 358 11.85 15.58 -11.50
C ILE A 358 11.40 16.11 -12.86
N CYS A 359 10.24 15.67 -13.34
CA CYS A 359 9.76 16.03 -14.67
C CYS A 359 9.47 17.53 -14.82
N GLN A 360 8.98 18.20 -13.79
CA GLN A 360 8.79 19.67 -13.80
C GLN A 360 10.11 20.43 -13.89
N ARG A 361 11.21 19.84 -13.38
CA ARG A 361 12.51 20.50 -13.38
C ARG A 361 13.33 20.24 -14.65
N TYR A 362 13.14 19.08 -15.29
CA TYR A 362 13.98 18.63 -16.39
C TYR A 362 13.19 18.39 -17.68
N ALA A 363 12.53 17.25 -17.81
CA ALA A 363 11.74 16.88 -18.98
C ALA A 363 10.64 15.89 -18.62
N PRO A 364 9.54 15.78 -19.36
CA PRO A 364 8.52 14.75 -19.16
C PRO A 364 9.08 13.35 -19.43
N SER A 365 8.49 12.33 -18.82
CA SER A 365 8.78 10.90 -19.06
C SER A 365 7.48 10.13 -19.15
N VAL A 366 6.94 9.98 -20.34
CA VAL A 366 5.67 9.26 -20.60
C VAL A 366 5.78 7.82 -20.12
N LYS A 367 6.91 7.16 -20.41
CA LYS A 367 7.18 5.79 -19.98
C LYS A 367 7.09 5.59 -18.46
N ALA A 368 7.65 6.50 -17.67
CA ALA A 368 7.58 6.40 -16.21
C ALA A 368 6.16 6.64 -15.69
N TYR A 369 5.45 7.61 -16.25
CA TYR A 369 4.06 7.90 -15.86
C TYR A 369 3.07 6.79 -16.25
N LEU A 370 3.39 5.96 -17.25
CA LEU A 370 2.61 4.78 -17.59
C LEU A 370 2.98 3.58 -16.69
N LEU A 371 4.28 3.28 -16.52
CA LEU A 371 4.71 2.06 -15.85
C LEU A 371 4.46 2.09 -14.33
N VAL A 372 4.77 3.20 -13.66
CA VAL A 372 4.73 3.27 -12.20
C VAL A 372 3.32 3.15 -11.65
N PRO A 373 2.30 3.90 -12.14
CA PRO A 373 0.93 3.73 -11.65
C PRO A 373 0.38 2.35 -11.98
N LEU A 374 0.60 1.84 -13.19
CA LEU A 374 0.07 0.54 -13.61
C LEU A 374 0.65 -0.60 -12.76
N ILE A 375 1.95 -0.62 -12.52
CA ILE A 375 2.57 -1.67 -11.69
C ILE A 375 2.27 -1.44 -10.21
N GLY A 376 2.42 -0.21 -9.73
CA GLY A 376 2.23 0.12 -8.31
C GLY A 376 0.78 -0.07 -7.83
N SER A 377 -0.22 0.26 -8.66
CA SER A 377 -1.63 0.12 -8.26
C SER A 377 -2.26 -1.20 -8.67
N LEU A 378 -1.87 -1.78 -9.84
CA LEU A 378 -2.56 -2.97 -10.35
C LEU A 378 -1.97 -4.30 -9.85
N PHE A 379 -0.65 -4.35 -9.62
CA PHE A 379 0.04 -5.61 -9.38
C PHE A 379 0.81 -5.67 -8.06
N ALA A 380 1.37 -4.53 -7.59
CA ALA A 380 2.24 -4.54 -6.44
C ALA A 380 1.53 -5.03 -5.16
N ASP A 381 0.34 -4.51 -4.86
CA ASP A 381 -0.42 -4.90 -3.67
C ASP A 381 -0.87 -6.36 -3.72
N PHE A 382 -1.30 -6.83 -4.92
CA PHE A 382 -1.69 -8.21 -5.13
C PHE A 382 -0.52 -9.19 -4.88
N LEU A 383 0.61 -8.94 -5.53
CA LEU A 383 1.80 -9.80 -5.41
C LEU A 383 2.43 -9.69 -4.02
N ASN A 384 2.39 -8.50 -3.42
CA ASN A 384 2.87 -8.28 -2.07
C ASN A 384 2.09 -9.13 -1.06
N SER A 385 0.76 -9.12 -1.12
CA SER A 385 -0.09 -9.90 -0.21
C SER A 385 0.19 -11.41 -0.30
N ILE A 386 0.36 -11.95 -1.52
CA ILE A 386 0.74 -13.35 -1.73
C ILE A 386 2.13 -13.63 -1.15
N THR A 387 3.09 -12.74 -1.41
CA THR A 387 4.47 -12.91 -0.93
C THR A 387 4.55 -12.86 0.58
N ILE A 388 3.86 -11.91 1.23
CA ILE A 388 3.79 -11.81 2.70
C ILE A 388 3.22 -13.09 3.30
N THR A 389 2.10 -13.57 2.74
CA THR A 389 1.46 -14.82 3.21
C THR A 389 2.44 -16.00 3.13
N PHE A 390 3.21 -16.10 2.03
CA PHE A 390 4.24 -17.12 1.91
C PHE A 390 5.32 -16.99 2.98
N PHE A 391 5.84 -15.78 3.24
CA PHE A 391 6.86 -15.55 4.27
C PHE A 391 6.36 -15.87 5.67
N ILE A 392 5.14 -15.46 6.02
CA ILE A 392 4.53 -15.75 7.34
C ILE A 392 4.40 -17.27 7.56
N ASN A 393 4.05 -18.03 6.53
CA ASN A 393 3.92 -19.48 6.65
C ASN A 393 5.26 -20.24 6.60
N MET A 394 6.36 -19.55 6.27
CA MET A 394 7.71 -20.11 6.36
C MET A 394 8.33 -19.97 7.74
N LEU A 395 7.84 -19.03 8.55
CA LEU A 395 8.36 -18.72 9.89
C LEU A 395 7.67 -19.53 10.97
#